data_7418ffae54e5e61844a85ba46e59bfbf
#
_entry.id   7418ffae54e5e61844a85ba46e59bfbf
#
_cell.length_a   1.000
_cell.length_b   1.000
_cell.length_c   1.000
_cell.angle_alpha   90.00
_cell.angle_beta   90.00
_cell.angle_gamma   90.00
#
_symmetry.space_group_name_H-M   'P 1'
#
loop_
_entity.id
_entity.type
_entity.pdbx_description
1 polymer ?
#
loop_
_entity_poly.entity_id
_entity_poly.type
_entity_poly.pdbx_seq_one_letter_code
_entity_poly.pdbx_strand_id
1 'polypeptide(L)'
;MVALMAVIAHATAQDLDEKYATDLLKAGTEAPDMKVGTGKDGKAVRLSDLKGKYVLINFWASWCPDCRRETPALQRLWQKYGDKGLQIAGISYDTNREAWQKYIADNKMEWWQYSELKKWKKETQSDRLYHINWIPTLYLIAPDGRVALATVMMDKVEAELAKALGD
;
A
#
# COMPACT_ATOMS: atom_id res chain seq x y z
N MET A 1 7.81 19.06 52.14
CA MET A 1 7.04 18.29 51.13
C MET A 1 7.78 18.38 49.82
N VAL A 2 8.41 17.31 49.38
CA VAL A 2 9.12 17.24 48.10
C VAL A 2 8.16 16.65 47.08
N ALA A 3 7.73 17.45 46.10
CA ALA A 3 6.86 16.97 45.01
C ALA A 3 7.72 16.16 44.05
N LEU A 4 7.45 14.84 43.97
CA LEU A 4 8.05 13.94 43.02
C LEU A 4 7.33 14.15 41.66
N MET A 5 7.95 14.90 40.73
CA MET A 5 7.46 14.96 39.35
C MET A 5 7.78 13.63 38.66
N ALA A 6 6.74 12.84 38.41
CA ALA A 6 6.83 11.66 37.57
C ALA A 6 7.01 12.12 36.10
N VAL A 7 8.21 11.94 35.56
CA VAL A 7 8.47 12.08 34.13
C VAL A 7 7.86 10.86 33.45
N ILE A 8 6.69 11.02 32.83
CA ILE A 8 6.10 10.01 31.96
C ILE A 8 6.94 10.00 30.67
N ALA A 9 7.86 9.04 30.58
CA ALA A 9 8.55 8.77 29.32
C ALA A 9 7.52 8.21 28.33
N HIS A 10 7.09 9.03 27.39
CA HIS A 10 6.37 8.54 26.20
C HIS A 10 7.40 7.75 25.40
N ALA A 11 7.28 6.42 25.41
CA ALA A 11 7.99 5.58 24.47
C ALA A 11 7.44 5.95 23.07
N THR A 12 8.20 6.71 22.30
CA THR A 12 7.91 6.95 20.88
C THR A 12 7.98 5.60 20.18
N ALA A 13 6.87 5.17 19.56
CA ALA A 13 6.87 3.98 18.73
C ALA A 13 8.00 4.12 17.69
N GLN A 14 8.81 3.07 17.54
CA GLN A 14 9.92 3.06 16.59
C GLN A 14 9.38 3.29 15.18
N ASP A 15 9.93 4.25 14.45
CA ASP A 15 9.59 4.49 13.05
C ASP A 15 10.16 3.34 12.20
N LEU A 16 9.28 2.45 11.75
CA LEU A 16 9.68 1.27 10.97
C LEU A 16 10.22 1.64 9.59
N ASP A 17 9.92 2.83 9.07
CA ASP A 17 10.45 3.31 7.79
C ASP A 17 11.97 3.48 7.84
N GLU A 18 12.54 3.88 8.98
CA GLU A 18 13.99 4.00 9.15
C GLU A 18 14.72 2.66 8.92
N LYS A 19 14.02 1.54 9.12
CA LYS A 19 14.59 0.21 8.96
C LYS A 19 14.20 -0.47 7.65
N TYR A 20 12.95 -0.32 7.22
CA TYR A 20 12.38 -1.14 6.14
C TYR A 20 12.01 -0.34 4.88
N ALA A 21 12.05 0.99 4.92
CA ALA A 21 11.68 1.86 3.80
C ALA A 21 12.85 2.67 3.22
N THR A 22 14.10 2.32 3.56
CA THR A 22 15.29 3.10 3.20
C THR A 22 15.54 3.20 1.70
N ASP A 23 15.16 2.18 0.94
CA ASP A 23 15.40 2.08 -0.50
C ASP A 23 14.19 2.48 -1.36
N LEU A 24 13.07 2.84 -0.73
CA LEU A 24 11.86 3.21 -1.45
C LEU A 24 12.02 4.48 -2.26
N LEU A 25 11.23 4.61 -3.33
CA LEU A 25 11.18 5.83 -4.14
C LEU A 25 10.76 7.01 -3.26
N LYS A 26 11.43 8.13 -3.43
CA LYS A 26 11.18 9.34 -2.64
C LYS A 26 9.93 10.07 -3.12
N ALA A 27 9.27 10.78 -2.20
CA ALA A 27 8.19 11.70 -2.54
C ALA A 27 8.62 12.69 -3.64
N GLY A 28 7.71 12.96 -4.58
CA GLY A 28 7.97 13.77 -5.77
C GLY A 28 8.53 13.00 -6.97
N THR A 29 9.00 11.75 -6.79
CA THR A 29 9.44 10.88 -7.91
C THR A 29 8.22 10.51 -8.78
N GLU A 30 8.38 10.51 -10.11
CA GLU A 30 7.37 9.95 -11.00
C GLU A 30 7.23 8.44 -10.72
N ALA A 31 5.99 8.00 -10.44
CA ALA A 31 5.73 6.60 -10.16
C ALA A 31 5.91 5.75 -11.41
N PRO A 32 6.76 4.70 -11.39
CA PRO A 32 6.93 3.83 -12.55
C PRO A 32 5.62 3.18 -12.97
N ASP A 33 5.30 3.24 -14.26
CA ASP A 33 4.08 2.65 -14.78
C ASP A 33 4.14 1.13 -14.78
N MET A 34 3.09 0.50 -14.30
CA MET A 34 2.97 -0.97 -14.25
C MET A 34 1.51 -1.41 -14.35
N LYS A 35 1.30 -2.69 -14.68
CA LYS A 35 -0.03 -3.31 -14.57
C LYS A 35 -0.46 -3.38 -13.11
N VAL A 36 -1.70 -2.96 -12.84
CA VAL A 36 -2.29 -2.98 -11.49
C VAL A 36 -3.54 -3.87 -11.40
N GLY A 37 -4.06 -4.32 -12.52
CA GLY A 37 -5.24 -5.18 -12.54
C GLY A 37 -5.68 -5.54 -13.96
N THR A 38 -6.89 -6.08 -14.03
CA THR A 38 -7.57 -6.39 -15.29
C THR A 38 -9.01 -5.89 -15.19
N GLY A 39 -9.44 -5.13 -16.17
CA GLY A 39 -10.79 -4.61 -16.27
C GLY A 39 -11.82 -5.70 -16.58
N LYS A 40 -13.11 -5.35 -16.46
CA LYS A 40 -14.22 -6.27 -16.78
C LYS A 40 -14.23 -6.68 -18.25
N ASP A 41 -13.64 -5.87 -19.12
CA ASP A 41 -13.46 -6.15 -20.56
C ASP A 41 -12.24 -7.05 -20.86
N GLY A 42 -11.56 -7.55 -19.84
CA GLY A 42 -10.37 -8.39 -19.94
C GLY A 42 -9.07 -7.64 -20.24
N LYS A 43 -9.11 -6.32 -20.43
CA LYS A 43 -7.91 -5.53 -20.70
C LYS A 43 -7.11 -5.24 -19.45
N ALA A 44 -5.79 -5.14 -19.61
CA ALA A 44 -4.90 -4.73 -18.54
C ALA A 44 -5.21 -3.29 -18.12
N VAL A 45 -5.31 -3.05 -16.82
CA VAL A 45 -5.36 -1.73 -16.22
C VAL A 45 -3.97 -1.39 -15.71
N ARG A 46 -3.45 -0.25 -16.11
CA ARG A 46 -2.13 0.25 -15.71
C ARG A 46 -2.25 1.39 -14.71
N LEU A 47 -1.20 1.65 -13.97
CA LEU A 47 -1.16 2.78 -13.06
C LEU A 47 -1.42 4.11 -13.80
N SER A 48 -0.88 4.25 -15.00
CA SER A 48 -1.07 5.44 -15.85
C SER A 48 -2.53 5.69 -16.24
N ASP A 49 -3.38 4.65 -16.30
CA ASP A 49 -4.81 4.78 -16.58
C ASP A 49 -5.59 5.40 -15.40
N LEU A 50 -4.99 5.42 -14.21
CA LEU A 50 -5.58 5.94 -12.98
C LEU A 50 -5.15 7.39 -12.66
N LYS A 51 -4.41 8.05 -13.54
CA LYS A 51 -4.04 9.48 -13.37
C LYS A 51 -5.28 10.34 -13.15
N GLY A 52 -5.14 11.38 -12.35
CA GLY A 52 -6.23 12.22 -11.89
C GLY A 52 -6.88 11.78 -10.58
N LYS A 53 -6.49 10.63 -10.05
CA LYS A 53 -6.96 10.08 -8.78
C LYS A 53 -5.78 9.79 -7.85
N TYR A 54 -6.03 9.80 -6.55
CA TYR A 54 -5.09 9.17 -5.61
C TYR A 54 -5.11 7.66 -5.78
N VAL A 55 -3.94 7.04 -5.85
CA VAL A 55 -3.80 5.58 -5.93
C VAL A 55 -2.94 5.08 -4.78
N LEU A 56 -3.51 4.25 -3.93
CA LEU A 56 -2.77 3.54 -2.89
C LEU A 56 -2.34 2.17 -3.44
N ILE A 57 -1.05 2.01 -3.68
CA ILE A 57 -0.47 0.72 -4.05
C ILE A 57 -0.05 -0.01 -2.78
N ASN A 58 -0.61 -1.20 -2.58
CA ASN A 58 -0.27 -2.10 -1.48
C ASN A 58 0.51 -3.31 -2.01
N PHE A 59 1.80 -3.40 -1.69
CA PHE A 59 2.63 -4.56 -1.97
C PHE A 59 2.48 -5.56 -0.81
N TRP A 60 1.96 -6.76 -1.11
CA TRP A 60 1.51 -7.69 -0.09
C TRP A 60 1.60 -9.16 -0.52
N ALA A 61 1.21 -10.07 0.35
CA ALA A 61 0.92 -11.46 0.01
C ALA A 61 -0.11 -12.05 0.98
N SER A 62 -0.91 -13.00 0.52
CA SER A 62 -1.94 -13.66 1.35
C SER A 62 -1.34 -14.50 2.49
N TRP A 63 -0.12 -14.98 2.33
CA TRP A 63 0.62 -15.74 3.34
C TRP A 63 1.35 -14.86 4.38
N CYS A 64 1.40 -13.54 4.18
CA CYS A 64 2.14 -12.59 5.03
C CYS A 64 1.27 -12.18 6.24
N PRO A 65 1.65 -12.50 7.49
CA PRO A 65 0.84 -12.19 8.67
C PRO A 65 0.63 -10.68 8.87
N ASP A 66 1.65 -9.86 8.66
CA ASP A 66 1.57 -8.41 8.81
C ASP A 66 0.62 -7.80 7.77
N CYS A 67 0.69 -8.27 6.52
CA CYS A 67 -0.22 -7.85 5.46
C CYS A 67 -1.68 -8.18 5.80
N ARG A 68 -1.91 -9.36 6.36
CA ARG A 68 -3.25 -9.79 6.80
C ARG A 68 -3.80 -8.91 7.92
N ARG A 69 -2.96 -8.46 8.84
CA ARG A 69 -3.36 -7.52 9.90
C ARG A 69 -3.76 -6.15 9.36
N GLU A 70 -3.22 -5.72 8.22
CA GLU A 70 -3.56 -4.44 7.59
C GLU A 70 -4.81 -4.49 6.71
N THR A 71 -5.29 -5.67 6.31
CA THR A 71 -6.47 -5.80 5.45
C THR A 71 -7.70 -5.03 5.96
N PRO A 72 -8.05 -5.05 7.27
CA PRO A 72 -9.18 -4.25 7.77
C PRO A 72 -8.98 -2.73 7.63
N ALA A 73 -7.74 -2.24 7.74
CA ALA A 73 -7.45 -0.83 7.51
C ALA A 73 -7.65 -0.45 6.03
N LEU A 74 -7.18 -1.26 5.09
CA LEU A 74 -7.43 -1.06 3.66
C LEU A 74 -8.93 -1.06 3.33
N GLN A 75 -9.71 -1.95 3.96
CA GLN A 75 -11.17 -1.97 3.79
C GLN A 75 -11.82 -0.67 4.28
N ARG A 76 -11.40 -0.15 5.44
CA ARG A 76 -11.88 1.15 5.95
C ARG A 76 -11.52 2.30 5.02
N LEU A 77 -10.29 2.34 4.52
CA LEU A 77 -9.85 3.35 3.55
C LEU A 77 -10.67 3.30 2.25
N TRP A 78 -10.91 2.10 1.73
CA TRP A 78 -11.74 1.90 0.55
C TRP A 78 -13.17 2.40 0.76
N GLN A 79 -13.79 2.05 1.88
CA GLN A 79 -15.15 2.50 2.23
C GLN A 79 -15.23 4.01 2.44
N LYS A 80 -14.21 4.61 3.06
CA LYS A 80 -14.20 6.04 3.39
C LYS A 80 -13.90 6.94 2.18
N TYR A 81 -12.96 6.52 1.34
CA TYR A 81 -12.38 7.38 0.30
C TYR A 81 -12.62 6.91 -1.13
N GLY A 82 -13.14 5.70 -1.35
CA GLY A 82 -13.41 5.19 -2.70
C GLY A 82 -14.33 6.11 -3.50
N ASP A 83 -15.43 6.57 -2.91
CA ASP A 83 -16.34 7.53 -3.55
C ASP A 83 -15.76 8.94 -3.66
N LYS A 84 -14.72 9.25 -2.89
CA LYS A 84 -13.95 10.50 -2.99
C LYS A 84 -12.82 10.43 -4.04
N GLY A 85 -12.72 9.34 -4.79
CA GLY A 85 -11.78 9.15 -5.89
C GLY A 85 -10.51 8.36 -5.54
N LEU A 86 -10.36 7.82 -4.32
CA LEU A 86 -9.26 6.92 -4.01
C LEU A 86 -9.41 5.63 -4.81
N GLN A 87 -8.31 5.22 -5.46
CA GLN A 87 -8.14 3.87 -6.00
C GLN A 87 -7.16 3.10 -5.13
N ILE A 88 -7.39 1.81 -4.94
CA ILE A 88 -6.42 0.92 -4.28
C ILE A 88 -5.99 -0.14 -5.30
N ALA A 89 -4.70 -0.47 -5.30
CA ALA A 89 -4.13 -1.52 -6.13
C ALA A 89 -3.28 -2.45 -5.26
N GLY A 90 -3.74 -3.67 -5.04
CA GLY A 90 -2.99 -4.73 -4.38
C GLY A 90 -2.08 -5.45 -5.37
N ILE A 91 -0.77 -5.36 -5.16
CA ILE A 91 0.25 -6.05 -5.95
C ILE A 91 0.79 -7.20 -5.11
N SER A 92 0.46 -8.42 -5.48
CA SER A 92 0.72 -9.60 -4.66
C SER A 92 1.98 -10.37 -5.08
N TYR A 93 2.71 -10.87 -4.10
CA TYR A 93 3.82 -11.80 -4.24
C TYR A 93 3.44 -13.25 -3.94
N ASP A 94 2.15 -13.58 -4.06
CA ASP A 94 1.69 -14.95 -4.01
C ASP A 94 2.19 -15.74 -5.23
N THR A 95 2.58 -16.98 -5.01
CA THR A 95 2.92 -17.94 -6.06
C THR A 95 1.81 -18.95 -6.31
N ASN A 96 0.85 -19.03 -5.39
CA ASN A 96 -0.34 -19.88 -5.51
C ASN A 96 -1.56 -19.02 -5.84
N ARG A 97 -2.07 -19.14 -7.06
CA ARG A 97 -3.22 -18.38 -7.57
C ARG A 97 -4.48 -18.62 -6.74
N GLU A 98 -4.76 -19.87 -6.39
CA GLU A 98 -6.00 -20.24 -5.68
C GLU A 98 -6.00 -19.64 -4.26
N ALA A 99 -4.90 -19.75 -3.52
CA ALA A 99 -4.77 -19.17 -2.19
C ALA A 99 -4.92 -17.65 -2.22
N TRP A 100 -4.30 -16.98 -3.20
CA TRP A 100 -4.41 -15.54 -3.41
C TRP A 100 -5.85 -15.12 -3.71
N GLN A 101 -6.49 -15.75 -4.70
CA GLN A 101 -7.88 -15.44 -5.08
C GLN A 101 -8.87 -15.73 -3.95
N LYS A 102 -8.67 -16.84 -3.22
CA LYS A 102 -9.48 -17.17 -2.06
C LYS A 102 -9.40 -16.09 -0.98
N TYR A 103 -8.20 -15.63 -0.66
CA TYR A 103 -8.01 -14.57 0.34
C TYR A 103 -8.72 -13.27 -0.07
N ILE A 104 -8.60 -12.86 -1.34
CA ILE A 104 -9.29 -11.69 -1.90
C ILE A 104 -10.80 -11.81 -1.74
N ALA A 105 -11.37 -12.97 -2.11
CA ALA A 105 -12.81 -13.22 -2.03
C ALA A 105 -13.31 -13.26 -0.58
N ASP A 106 -12.63 -14.00 0.30
CA ASP A 106 -13.00 -14.12 1.72
C ASP A 106 -12.98 -12.78 2.46
N ASN A 107 -12.09 -11.87 2.06
CA ASN A 107 -11.94 -10.55 2.65
C ASN A 107 -12.61 -9.42 1.85
N LYS A 108 -13.38 -9.74 0.81
CA LYS A 108 -14.11 -8.77 -0.02
C LYS A 108 -13.22 -7.60 -0.47
N MET A 109 -12.03 -7.92 -0.97
CA MET A 109 -11.07 -6.93 -1.46
C MET A 109 -11.49 -6.48 -2.87
N GLU A 110 -12.40 -5.52 -2.96
CA GLU A 110 -13.10 -5.11 -4.20
C GLU A 110 -12.31 -4.11 -5.06
N TRP A 111 -11.06 -3.83 -4.70
CA TRP A 111 -10.15 -2.95 -5.45
C TRP A 111 -9.27 -3.72 -6.42
N TRP A 112 -8.47 -3.02 -7.22
CA TRP A 112 -7.58 -3.61 -8.21
C TRP A 112 -6.63 -4.62 -7.57
N GLN A 113 -6.47 -5.78 -8.21
CA GLN A 113 -5.59 -6.85 -7.74
C GLN A 113 -4.78 -7.39 -8.90
N TYR A 114 -3.48 -7.50 -8.70
CA TYR A 114 -2.56 -8.05 -9.66
C TYR A 114 -1.47 -8.89 -8.99
N SER A 115 -1.06 -9.96 -9.62
CA SER A 115 0.08 -10.79 -9.23
C SER A 115 0.77 -11.34 -10.47
N GLU A 116 2.09 -11.30 -10.48
CA GLU A 116 2.91 -12.02 -11.46
C GLU A 116 3.03 -13.50 -11.11
N LEU A 117 2.50 -13.93 -9.96
CA LEU A 117 2.62 -15.28 -9.38
C LEU A 117 4.08 -15.72 -9.22
N LYS A 118 4.94 -14.77 -8.90
CA LYS A 118 6.37 -14.94 -8.65
C LYS A 118 6.71 -14.54 -7.24
N LYS A 119 7.79 -15.12 -6.71
CA LYS A 119 8.34 -14.74 -5.42
C LYS A 119 8.75 -13.28 -5.41
N TRP A 120 8.68 -12.66 -4.24
CA TRP A 120 9.24 -11.35 -4.00
C TRP A 120 10.79 -11.38 -3.95
N LYS A 121 11.43 -10.26 -3.67
CA LYS A 121 12.90 -10.07 -3.66
C LYS A 121 13.52 -10.08 -5.05
N LYS A 122 13.05 -9.15 -5.90
CA LYS A 122 13.58 -8.81 -7.22
C LYS A 122 13.26 -9.80 -8.36
N GLU A 123 12.40 -10.77 -8.13
CA GLU A 123 11.93 -11.64 -9.20
C GLU A 123 10.81 -11.02 -10.04
N THR A 124 10.03 -10.10 -9.47
CA THR A 124 8.93 -9.40 -10.15
C THR A 124 9.40 -8.08 -10.76
N GLN A 125 8.69 -7.63 -11.80
CA GLN A 125 8.91 -6.29 -12.35
C GLN A 125 8.57 -5.22 -11.32
N SER A 126 7.47 -5.43 -10.58
CA SER A 126 6.96 -4.46 -9.60
C SER A 126 7.95 -4.23 -8.45
N ASP A 127 8.58 -5.26 -7.90
CA ASP A 127 9.52 -5.06 -6.81
C ASP A 127 10.83 -4.39 -7.27
N ARG A 128 11.25 -4.64 -8.52
CA ARG A 128 12.41 -3.94 -9.09
C ARG A 128 12.16 -2.47 -9.37
N LEU A 129 10.96 -2.13 -9.87
CA LEU A 129 10.58 -0.75 -10.18
C LEU A 129 10.36 0.10 -8.92
N TYR A 130 9.80 -0.50 -7.86
CA TYR A 130 9.43 0.17 -6.61
C TYR A 130 10.40 -0.13 -5.46
N HIS A 131 11.49 -0.83 -5.72
CA HIS A 131 12.55 -1.17 -4.76
C HIS A 131 12.04 -1.88 -3.50
N ILE A 132 11.07 -2.80 -3.67
CA ILE A 132 10.46 -3.49 -2.55
C ILE A 132 11.45 -4.46 -1.89
N ASN A 133 11.70 -4.27 -0.60
CA ASN A 133 12.55 -5.13 0.21
C ASN A 133 11.86 -5.62 1.49
N TRP A 134 10.64 -5.17 1.73
CA TRP A 134 9.77 -5.55 2.84
C TRP A 134 8.31 -5.57 2.40
N ILE A 135 7.47 -6.40 3.00
CA ILE A 135 6.01 -6.37 2.87
C ILE A 135 5.35 -6.43 4.25
N PRO A 136 4.25 -5.69 4.49
CA PRO A 136 3.60 -4.80 3.54
C PRO A 136 4.41 -3.52 3.27
N THR A 137 4.38 -3.05 2.04
CA THR A 137 4.88 -1.72 1.65
C THR A 137 3.78 -0.97 0.91
N LEU A 138 3.66 0.31 1.20
CA LEU A 138 2.58 1.17 0.75
C LEU A 138 3.14 2.37 -0.01
N TYR A 139 2.60 2.63 -1.19
CA TYR A 139 2.87 3.83 -1.97
C TYR A 139 1.57 4.59 -2.21
N LEU A 140 1.49 5.83 -1.76
CA LEU A 140 0.42 6.73 -2.16
C LEU A 140 0.89 7.56 -3.35
N ILE A 141 0.18 7.41 -4.47
CA ILE A 141 0.46 8.15 -5.70
C ILE A 141 -0.56 9.28 -5.82
N ALA A 142 -0.07 10.49 -6.02
CA ALA A 142 -0.90 11.67 -6.20
C ALA A 142 -1.55 11.70 -7.62
N PRO A 143 -2.59 12.54 -7.84
CA PRO A 143 -3.28 12.62 -9.12
C PRO A 143 -2.39 12.97 -10.31
N ASP A 144 -1.26 13.64 -10.10
CA ASP A 144 -0.27 13.96 -11.13
C ASP A 144 0.63 12.79 -11.52
N GLY A 145 0.48 11.63 -10.85
CA GLY A 145 1.28 10.43 -11.08
C GLY A 145 2.60 10.37 -10.30
N ARG A 146 2.82 11.27 -9.35
CA ARG A 146 4.03 11.28 -8.51
C ARG A 146 3.78 10.59 -7.17
N VAL A 147 4.83 10.02 -6.61
CA VAL A 147 4.82 9.47 -5.25
C VAL A 147 4.57 10.61 -4.26
N ALA A 148 3.45 10.54 -3.55
CA ALA A 148 3.16 11.45 -2.42
C ALA A 148 3.78 10.91 -1.13
N LEU A 149 3.71 9.59 -0.92
CA LEU A 149 4.24 8.89 0.25
C LEU A 149 4.67 7.49 -0.12
N ALA A 150 5.81 7.04 0.42
CA ALA A 150 6.23 5.65 0.42
C ALA A 150 6.58 5.23 1.85
N THR A 151 5.98 4.16 2.37
CA THR A 151 6.09 3.80 3.78
C THR A 151 5.76 2.32 4.00
N VAL A 152 6.19 1.78 5.14
CA VAL A 152 5.73 0.47 5.64
C VAL A 152 4.71 0.63 6.78
N MET A 153 4.23 1.85 7.03
CA MET A 153 3.38 2.20 8.16
C MET A 153 2.01 2.69 7.68
N MET A 154 0.96 1.96 7.98
CA MET A 154 -0.42 2.27 7.57
C MET A 154 -0.94 3.59 8.15
N ASP A 155 -0.58 3.92 9.39
CA ASP A 155 -0.98 5.17 10.06
C ASP A 155 -0.50 6.42 9.31
N LYS A 156 0.66 6.38 8.68
CA LYS A 156 1.15 7.46 7.82
C LYS A 156 0.29 7.62 6.55
N VAL A 157 -0.16 6.52 5.98
CA VAL A 157 -1.08 6.54 4.83
C VAL A 157 -2.44 7.13 5.23
N GLU A 158 -3.00 6.69 6.37
CA GLU A 158 -4.26 7.22 6.90
C GLU A 158 -4.18 8.73 7.14
N ALA A 159 -3.09 9.20 7.75
CA ALA A 159 -2.86 10.63 7.99
C ALA A 159 -2.74 11.44 6.69
N GLU A 160 -1.99 10.94 5.69
CA GLU A 160 -1.83 11.64 4.41
C GLU A 160 -3.12 11.68 3.60
N LEU A 161 -3.92 10.60 3.60
CA LEU A 161 -5.23 10.57 2.96
C LEU A 161 -6.24 11.50 3.63
N ALA A 162 -6.26 11.56 4.96
CA ALA A 162 -7.11 12.51 5.70
C ALA A 162 -6.78 13.96 5.34
N LYS A 163 -5.49 14.28 5.23
CA LYS A 163 -5.02 15.60 4.80
C LYS A 163 -5.40 15.91 3.35
N ALA A 164 -5.29 14.94 2.44
CA ALA A 164 -5.49 15.12 1.01
C ALA A 164 -6.98 15.12 0.60
N LEU A 165 -7.81 14.26 1.22
CA LEU A 165 -9.19 14.00 0.83
C LEU A 165 -10.22 14.43 1.90
N GLY A 166 -9.76 14.89 3.04
CA GLY A 166 -10.57 15.29 4.18
C GLY A 166 -11.06 14.11 5.03
N ASP A 167 -11.54 14.40 6.21
CA ASP A 167 -12.11 13.41 7.14
C ASP A 167 -13.54 12.99 6.75
#